data_93c310d3f174d6a4d3f1653edd9baf37
#
_entry.id   93c310d3f174d6a4d3f1653edd9baf37
#
_cell.length_a   1.000
_cell.length_b   1.000
_cell.length_c   1.000
_cell.angle_alpha   90.00
_cell.angle_beta   90.00
_cell.angle_gamma   90.00
#
_symmetry.space_group_name_H-M   'P 1'
#
loop_
_entity.id
_entity.type
_entity.pdbx_description
1 polymer ?
#
loop_
_entity_poly.entity_id
_entity_poly.type
_entity_poly.pdbx_seq_one_letter_code
_entity_poly.pdbx_strand_id
1 'polypeptide(L)'
;DIDLDELLDYDKSLNEDAIQFPSFRPDSWRGKRYLYSGLFDNDKKLKDYSEEEFNTLLYTKPTKLKNPPENWPKTAKFEGLIHRFRRSFLLNDNFEKNRFKEAIDRVVTSRKCPTCQGKRLNPDVLQCKINNLDIADFTNLSIDEALKFISQIDSPKAKVIIEPLQ
;
A
#
# COMPACT_ATOMS: atom_id res chain seq x y z
N ASP A 1 -1.08 -3.04 2.39
CA ASP A 1 -0.30 -1.83 2.76
C ASP A 1 1.12 -2.22 3.13
N ILE A 2 2.04 -1.24 3.08
CA ILE A 2 3.43 -1.41 3.51
C ILE A 2 3.47 -1.09 5.01
N ASP A 3 4.02 -2.01 5.78
CA ASP A 3 4.24 -1.83 7.22
C ASP A 3 5.58 -1.11 7.42
N LEU A 4 5.52 0.11 7.93
CA LEU A 4 6.72 0.93 8.12
C LEU A 4 7.57 0.43 9.29
N ASP A 5 6.97 -0.17 10.30
CA ASP A 5 7.69 -0.69 11.47
C ASP A 5 8.48 -1.95 11.12
N GLU A 6 8.03 -2.71 10.12
CA GLU A 6 8.77 -3.84 9.56
C GLU A 6 9.80 -3.41 8.49
N LEU A 7 9.57 -2.26 7.84
CA LEU A 7 10.43 -1.76 6.77
C LEU A 7 11.59 -0.92 7.31
N LEU A 8 11.45 -0.24 8.46
CA LEU A 8 12.39 0.74 8.97
C LEU A 8 12.83 0.41 10.40
N ASP A 9 14.10 0.62 10.67
CA ASP A 9 14.67 0.64 12.02
C ASP A 9 14.94 2.10 12.41
N TYR A 10 14.09 2.66 13.26
CA TYR A 10 14.15 4.07 13.64
C TYR A 10 15.36 4.42 14.51
N ASP A 11 15.97 3.43 15.14
CA ASP A 11 17.18 3.63 15.97
C ASP A 11 18.47 3.64 15.16
N LYS A 12 18.38 3.40 13.85
CA LYS A 12 19.50 3.40 12.89
C LYS A 12 19.46 4.60 11.96
N SER A 13 20.63 4.91 11.41
CA SER A 13 20.83 5.86 10.33
C SER A 13 20.84 5.17 8.97
N LEU A 14 20.79 5.94 7.87
CA LEU A 14 20.87 5.37 6.52
C LEU A 14 22.21 4.62 6.30
N ASN A 15 23.30 5.05 6.91
CA ASN A 15 24.59 4.35 6.86
C ASN A 15 24.58 3.04 7.68
N GLU A 16 23.74 2.94 8.70
CA GLU A 16 23.63 1.80 9.61
C GLU A 16 22.54 0.79 9.18
N ASP A 17 22.12 0.82 7.93
CA ASP A 17 21.07 -0.07 7.40
C ASP A 17 19.68 0.16 8.04
N ALA A 18 19.25 1.44 8.13
CA ALA A 18 17.94 1.77 8.67
C ALA A 18 16.76 1.23 7.85
N ILE A 19 16.97 0.97 6.54
CA ILE A 19 15.93 0.40 5.67
C ILE A 19 16.07 -1.13 5.67
N GLN A 20 15.22 -1.80 6.44
CA GLN A 20 15.25 -3.25 6.71
C GLN A 20 14.75 -4.11 5.54
N PHE A 21 15.15 -3.78 4.32
CA PHE A 21 14.82 -4.56 3.14
C PHE A 21 16.06 -4.81 2.28
N PRO A 22 16.36 -6.06 1.88
CA PRO A 22 17.66 -6.45 1.30
C PRO A 22 18.08 -5.63 0.07
N SER A 23 17.12 -5.21 -0.75
CA SER A 23 17.39 -4.44 -1.96
C SER A 23 17.67 -2.96 -1.71
N PHE A 24 17.48 -2.46 -0.47
CA PHE A 24 17.70 -1.07 -0.09
C PHE A 24 18.86 -0.90 0.92
N ARG A 25 19.62 -1.94 1.18
CA ARG A 25 20.81 -1.86 2.02
C ARG A 25 21.80 -0.82 1.51
N PRO A 26 22.62 -0.22 2.38
CA PRO A 26 23.57 0.84 2.02
C PRO A 26 24.51 0.49 0.85
N ASP A 27 24.94 -0.75 0.75
CA ASP A 27 25.81 -1.28 -0.31
C ASP A 27 25.08 -1.54 -1.63
N SER A 28 23.75 -1.67 -1.61
CA SER A 28 22.93 -1.93 -2.79
C SER A 28 22.83 -0.69 -3.70
N TRP A 29 22.58 -0.91 -5.00
CA TRP A 29 22.39 0.20 -5.93
C TRP A 29 21.14 1.04 -5.62
N ARG A 30 20.12 0.46 -4.99
CA ARG A 30 18.91 1.19 -4.54
C ARG A 30 19.19 1.97 -3.26
N GLY A 31 19.88 1.38 -2.28
CA GLY A 31 20.28 2.07 -1.05
C GLY A 31 21.15 3.28 -1.32
N LYS A 32 22.12 3.14 -2.23
CA LYS A 32 22.98 4.26 -2.67
C LYS A 32 22.21 5.45 -3.25
N ARG A 33 20.96 5.25 -3.74
CA ARG A 33 20.11 6.36 -4.18
C ARG A 33 19.64 7.26 -3.03
N TYR A 34 19.52 6.72 -1.84
CA TYR A 34 19.19 7.51 -0.65
C TYR A 34 20.44 8.16 -0.07
N LEU A 35 21.51 7.39 0.07
CA LEU A 35 22.78 7.87 0.61
C LEU A 35 23.43 9.00 -0.24
N TYR A 36 23.38 8.86 -1.56
CA TYR A 36 24.05 9.81 -2.48
C TYR A 36 23.11 10.89 -3.02
N SER A 37 21.89 11.00 -2.48
CA SER A 37 20.94 12.02 -2.90
C SER A 37 21.34 13.43 -2.45
N GLY A 38 22.10 13.56 -1.36
CA GLY A 38 22.40 14.84 -0.72
C GLY A 38 21.19 15.49 -0.04
N LEU A 39 20.09 14.71 0.14
CA LEU A 39 18.86 15.20 0.77
C LEU A 39 18.83 14.94 2.28
N PHE A 40 19.65 14.01 2.77
CA PHE A 40 19.65 13.54 4.15
C PHE A 40 21.04 13.61 4.77
N ASP A 41 21.07 13.79 6.08
CA ASP A 41 22.23 13.45 6.89
C ASP A 41 22.23 11.93 7.09
N ASN A 42 23.20 11.25 6.45
CA ASN A 42 23.26 9.79 6.41
C ASN A 42 23.62 9.15 7.76
N ASP A 43 24.17 9.94 8.70
CA ASP A 43 24.53 9.49 10.06
C ASP A 43 23.44 9.80 11.08
N LYS A 44 22.45 10.62 10.71
CA LYS A 44 21.30 10.95 11.56
C LYS A 44 20.35 9.75 11.66
N LYS A 45 19.93 9.39 12.87
CA LYS A 45 18.96 8.32 13.09
C LYS A 45 17.58 8.69 12.57
N LEU A 46 16.82 7.73 12.04
CA LEU A 46 15.50 8.01 11.48
C LEU A 46 14.52 8.58 12.51
N LYS A 47 14.62 8.20 13.78
CA LYS A 47 13.79 8.77 14.85
C LYS A 47 14.02 10.27 15.08
N ASP A 48 15.16 10.79 14.69
CA ASP A 48 15.53 12.20 14.86
C ASP A 48 15.20 13.03 13.60
N TYR A 49 14.67 12.40 12.54
CA TYR A 49 14.25 13.10 11.33
C TYR A 49 13.07 14.03 11.63
N SER A 50 13.08 15.22 11.02
CA SER A 50 11.90 16.06 10.98
C SER A 50 10.79 15.40 10.15
N GLU A 51 9.55 15.85 10.33
CA GLU A 51 8.42 15.39 9.52
C GLU A 51 8.66 15.62 8.02
N GLU A 52 9.30 16.72 7.63
CA GLU A 52 9.65 17.03 6.25
C GLU A 52 10.71 16.07 5.70
N GLU A 53 11.77 15.79 6.45
CA GLU A 53 12.79 14.81 6.06
C GLU A 53 12.18 13.41 5.90
N PHE A 54 11.32 13.02 6.85
CA PHE A 54 10.68 11.72 6.82
C PHE A 54 9.68 11.58 5.65
N ASN A 55 8.88 12.61 5.39
CA ASN A 55 8.01 12.67 4.23
C ASN A 55 8.79 12.65 2.92
N THR A 56 9.93 13.32 2.88
CA THR A 56 10.82 13.30 1.71
C THR A 56 11.37 11.91 1.46
N LEU A 57 11.84 11.22 2.51
CA LEU A 57 12.35 9.86 2.41
C LEU A 57 11.29 8.87 1.90
N LEU A 58 10.05 8.98 2.37
CA LEU A 58 9.00 8.00 2.11
C LEU A 58 8.17 8.29 0.85
N TYR A 59 7.75 9.54 0.67
CA TYR A 59 6.63 9.85 -0.23
C TYR A 59 6.98 10.76 -1.41
N THR A 60 8.25 11.17 -1.58
CA THR A 60 8.62 12.00 -2.74
C THR A 60 8.31 11.29 -4.06
N LYS A 61 7.55 11.95 -4.93
CA LYS A 61 7.32 11.46 -6.30
C LYS A 61 8.62 11.50 -7.12
N PRO A 62 8.78 10.62 -8.13
CA PRO A 62 9.98 10.59 -8.97
C PRO A 62 10.35 11.97 -9.52
N THR A 63 11.41 12.57 -9.00
CA THR A 63 11.81 13.95 -9.26
C THR A 63 13.31 14.05 -9.58
N LYS A 64 13.69 14.94 -10.50
CA LYS A 64 15.12 15.29 -10.71
C LYS A 64 15.59 16.18 -9.58
N LEU A 65 16.76 15.89 -9.03
CA LEU A 65 17.39 16.76 -8.05
C LEU A 65 17.83 18.07 -8.70
N LYS A 66 17.58 19.19 -8.04
CA LYS A 66 17.97 20.53 -8.53
C LYS A 66 19.49 20.70 -8.50
N ASN A 67 20.12 20.28 -7.41
CA ASN A 67 21.57 20.35 -7.18
C ASN A 67 22.09 18.95 -6.82
N PRO A 68 22.23 18.04 -7.80
CA PRO A 68 22.67 16.69 -7.51
C PRO A 68 24.15 16.69 -7.10
N PRO A 69 24.54 15.88 -6.09
CA PRO A 69 25.94 15.63 -5.80
C PRO A 69 26.69 15.02 -6.98
N GLU A 70 28.03 15.12 -6.99
CA GLU A 70 28.87 14.64 -8.08
C GLU A 70 28.66 13.14 -8.38
N ASN A 71 28.44 12.34 -7.35
CA ASN A 71 28.21 10.88 -7.47
C ASN A 71 26.76 10.53 -7.92
N TRP A 72 25.89 11.53 -8.09
CA TRP A 72 24.52 11.28 -8.53
C TRP A 72 24.45 11.10 -10.04
N PRO A 73 23.90 9.99 -10.57
CA PRO A 73 23.82 9.80 -12.02
C PRO A 73 22.93 10.86 -12.68
N LYS A 74 23.44 11.50 -13.73
CA LYS A 74 22.78 12.64 -14.42
C LYS A 74 21.34 12.35 -14.88
N THR A 75 21.04 11.12 -15.23
CA THR A 75 19.70 10.70 -15.69
C THR A 75 18.80 10.23 -14.56
N ALA A 76 19.32 10.12 -13.34
CA ALA A 76 18.58 9.57 -12.22
C ALA A 76 17.55 10.54 -11.66
N LYS A 77 16.43 9.97 -11.21
CA LYS A 77 15.43 10.68 -10.40
C LYS A 77 15.50 10.15 -8.98
N PHE A 78 15.38 11.05 -8.02
CA PHE A 78 15.08 10.68 -6.65
C PHE A 78 13.61 10.25 -6.56
N GLU A 79 13.33 9.24 -5.78
CA GLU A 79 11.99 8.68 -5.60
C GLU A 79 11.89 8.16 -4.17
N GLY A 80 10.85 8.56 -3.45
CA GLY A 80 10.60 8.14 -2.08
C GLY A 80 10.43 6.61 -1.97
N LEU A 81 10.79 6.09 -0.82
CA LEU A 81 10.89 4.65 -0.54
C LEU A 81 9.60 3.90 -0.87
N ILE A 82 8.44 4.43 -0.47
CA ILE A 82 7.13 3.81 -0.70
C ILE A 82 6.80 3.70 -2.19
N HIS A 83 7.03 4.78 -2.95
CA HIS A 83 6.79 4.76 -4.39
C HIS A 83 7.71 3.76 -5.09
N ARG A 84 8.99 3.77 -4.72
CA ARG A 84 9.98 2.85 -5.30
C ARG A 84 9.68 1.40 -4.94
N PHE A 85 9.33 1.13 -3.68
CA PHE A 85 8.97 -0.22 -3.22
C PHE A 85 7.76 -0.75 -3.98
N ARG A 86 6.67 0.04 -4.04
CA ARG A 86 5.45 -0.36 -4.78
C ARG A 86 5.75 -0.66 -6.24
N ARG A 87 6.46 0.22 -6.92
CA ARG A 87 6.80 0.05 -8.33
C ARG A 87 7.70 -1.15 -8.58
N SER A 88 8.67 -1.41 -7.69
CA SER A 88 9.65 -2.49 -7.89
C SER A 88 9.12 -3.86 -7.52
N PHE A 89 8.25 -3.97 -6.51
CA PHE A 89 7.90 -5.25 -5.89
C PHE A 89 6.41 -5.55 -5.85
N LEU A 90 5.52 -4.56 -5.96
CA LEU A 90 4.07 -4.81 -5.86
C LEU A 90 3.36 -4.70 -7.21
N LEU A 91 3.76 -3.77 -8.07
CA LEU A 91 3.07 -3.49 -9.33
C LEU A 91 3.58 -4.33 -10.51
N ASN A 92 4.76 -4.90 -10.43
CA ASN A 92 5.36 -5.69 -11.49
C ASN A 92 5.61 -7.13 -11.02
N ASP A 93 5.12 -8.09 -11.80
CA ASP A 93 5.51 -9.49 -11.67
C ASP A 93 6.84 -9.70 -12.39
N ASN A 94 7.93 -9.50 -11.68
CA ASN A 94 9.27 -9.67 -12.19
C ASN A 94 10.08 -10.66 -11.34
N PHE A 95 11.26 -11.05 -11.85
CA PHE A 95 12.17 -11.95 -11.17
C PHE A 95 12.55 -11.46 -9.75
N GLU A 96 12.65 -10.16 -9.55
CA GLU A 96 13.00 -9.57 -8.24
C GLU A 96 11.92 -9.81 -7.19
N LYS A 97 10.63 -9.81 -7.57
CA LYS A 97 9.53 -10.13 -6.67
C LYS A 97 9.67 -11.55 -6.12
N ASN A 98 9.97 -12.51 -6.98
CA ASN A 98 10.18 -13.89 -6.56
C ASN A 98 11.42 -14.05 -5.67
N ARG A 99 12.51 -13.34 -6.00
CA ARG A 99 13.76 -13.37 -5.22
C ARG A 99 13.59 -12.84 -3.81
N PHE A 100 12.75 -11.83 -3.61
CA PHE A 100 12.54 -11.17 -2.32
C PHE A 100 11.19 -11.50 -1.69
N LYS A 101 10.55 -12.60 -2.09
CA LYS A 101 9.19 -12.95 -1.66
C LYS A 101 9.04 -12.92 -0.14
N GLU A 102 9.90 -13.62 0.60
CA GLU A 102 9.85 -13.66 2.07
C GLU A 102 9.99 -12.27 2.71
N ALA A 103 10.91 -11.44 2.17
CA ALA A 103 11.09 -10.08 2.66
C ALA A 103 9.89 -9.19 2.32
N ILE A 104 9.24 -9.40 1.18
CA ILE A 104 8.01 -8.69 0.79
C ILE A 104 6.87 -9.11 1.71
N ASP A 105 6.68 -10.41 1.94
CA ASP A 105 5.60 -10.95 2.78
C ASP A 105 5.71 -10.45 4.24
N ARG A 106 6.93 -10.16 4.73
CA ARG A 106 7.16 -9.55 6.03
C ARG A 106 6.72 -8.09 6.06
N VAL A 107 7.08 -7.30 5.05
CA VAL A 107 6.86 -5.84 5.00
C VAL A 107 5.45 -5.50 4.52
N VAL A 108 4.79 -6.39 3.78
CA VAL A 108 3.47 -6.13 3.19
C VAL A 108 2.39 -6.81 4.00
N THR A 109 1.58 -6.01 4.68
CA THR A 109 0.44 -6.50 5.45
C THR A 109 -0.87 -6.30 4.69
N SER A 110 -1.75 -7.32 4.77
CA SER A 110 -3.11 -7.21 4.27
C SER A 110 -4.00 -6.64 5.38
N ARG A 111 -4.35 -5.38 5.27
CA ARG A 111 -5.28 -4.72 6.23
C ARG A 111 -6.64 -4.50 5.57
N LYS A 112 -7.70 -4.64 6.36
CA LYS A 112 -9.04 -4.21 5.91
C LYS A 112 -9.01 -2.70 5.65
N CYS A 113 -9.53 -2.28 4.49
CA CYS A 113 -9.64 -0.86 4.16
C CYS A 113 -10.43 -0.11 5.24
N PRO A 114 -9.91 0.95 5.86
CA PRO A 114 -10.62 1.68 6.92
C PRO A 114 -11.90 2.34 6.41
N THR A 115 -11.96 2.70 5.12
CA THR A 115 -13.13 3.35 4.53
C THR A 115 -14.27 2.37 4.27
N CYS A 116 -14.00 1.23 3.64
CA CYS A 116 -15.05 0.27 3.27
C CYS A 116 -15.10 -0.96 4.17
N GLN A 117 -14.21 -1.09 5.16
CA GLN A 117 -14.16 -2.21 6.12
C GLN A 117 -14.17 -3.60 5.47
N GLY A 118 -13.57 -3.69 4.27
CA GLY A 118 -13.54 -4.92 3.48
C GLY A 118 -14.72 -5.11 2.51
N LYS A 119 -15.74 -4.24 2.54
CA LYS A 119 -16.91 -4.30 1.65
C LYS A 119 -16.60 -3.98 0.18
N ARG A 120 -15.43 -3.38 -0.14
CA ARG A 120 -14.92 -3.08 -1.49
C ARG A 120 -15.81 -2.15 -2.33
N LEU A 121 -16.75 -1.46 -1.71
CA LEU A 121 -17.70 -0.53 -2.33
C LEU A 121 -17.54 0.87 -1.72
N ASN A 122 -17.97 1.88 -2.48
CA ASN A 122 -18.02 3.26 -2.01
C ASN A 122 -19.01 3.37 -0.84
N PRO A 123 -18.70 4.11 0.25
CA PRO A 123 -19.60 4.35 1.36
C PRO A 123 -20.98 4.88 0.94
N ASP A 124 -21.05 5.71 -0.10
CA ASP A 124 -22.33 6.24 -0.61
C ASP A 124 -23.25 5.13 -1.16
N VAL A 125 -22.67 4.15 -1.85
CA VAL A 125 -23.40 2.97 -2.34
C VAL A 125 -23.90 2.08 -1.19
N LEU A 126 -23.14 2.00 -0.09
CA LEU A 126 -23.48 1.22 1.09
C LEU A 126 -24.60 1.86 1.94
N GLN A 127 -24.96 3.12 1.65
CA GLN A 127 -26.14 3.75 2.26
C GLN A 127 -27.46 3.25 1.66
N CYS A 128 -27.44 2.73 0.42
CA CYS A 128 -28.60 2.13 -0.20
C CYS A 128 -28.89 0.78 0.44
N LYS A 129 -29.99 0.68 1.20
CA LYS A 129 -30.37 -0.52 1.95
C LYS A 129 -31.77 -0.98 1.60
N ILE A 130 -31.93 -2.31 1.55
CA ILE A 130 -33.24 -2.98 1.49
C ILE A 130 -33.36 -3.77 2.79
N ASN A 131 -34.43 -3.58 3.56
CA ASN A 131 -34.64 -4.25 4.85
C ASN A 131 -33.40 -4.22 5.75
N ASN A 132 -32.73 -3.04 5.85
CA ASN A 132 -31.51 -2.77 6.60
C ASN A 132 -30.22 -3.44 6.11
N LEU A 133 -30.23 -4.25 5.06
CA LEU A 133 -29.03 -4.81 4.43
C LEU A 133 -28.59 -3.97 3.25
N ASP A 134 -27.30 -3.64 3.18
CA ASP A 134 -26.69 -3.13 1.97
C ASP A 134 -26.25 -4.27 1.03
N ILE A 135 -25.84 -3.93 -0.20
CA ILE A 135 -25.45 -4.94 -1.20
C ILE A 135 -24.28 -5.80 -0.74
N ALA A 136 -23.33 -5.27 0.03
CA ALA A 136 -22.21 -6.06 0.54
C ALA A 136 -22.65 -7.02 1.65
N ASP A 137 -23.57 -6.59 2.52
CA ASP A 137 -24.17 -7.46 3.54
C ASP A 137 -24.96 -8.59 2.89
N PHE A 138 -25.74 -8.27 1.86
CA PHE A 138 -26.49 -9.26 1.08
C PHE A 138 -25.58 -10.31 0.40
N THR A 139 -24.47 -9.88 -0.22
CA THR A 139 -23.52 -10.81 -0.88
C THR A 139 -22.75 -11.72 0.08
N ASN A 140 -22.78 -11.44 1.39
CA ASN A 140 -22.18 -12.28 2.42
C ASN A 140 -23.16 -13.29 3.03
N LEU A 141 -24.44 -13.25 2.64
CA LEU A 141 -25.43 -14.25 3.07
C LEU A 141 -25.14 -15.60 2.43
N SER A 142 -25.50 -16.69 3.14
CA SER A 142 -25.62 -17.99 2.51
C SER A 142 -26.75 -17.99 1.49
N ILE A 143 -26.77 -18.97 0.56
CA ILE A 143 -27.82 -19.09 -0.45
C ILE A 143 -29.20 -19.16 0.17
N ASP A 144 -29.36 -19.96 1.25
CA ASP A 144 -30.65 -20.12 1.95
C ASP A 144 -31.11 -18.82 2.62
N GLU A 145 -30.18 -18.06 3.21
CA GLU A 145 -30.48 -16.75 3.82
C GLU A 145 -30.84 -15.72 2.76
N ALA A 146 -30.11 -15.72 1.62
CA ALA A 146 -30.40 -14.84 0.50
C ALA A 146 -31.78 -15.12 -0.10
N LEU A 147 -32.16 -16.38 -0.28
CA LEU A 147 -33.50 -16.77 -0.75
C LEU A 147 -34.59 -16.31 0.21
N LYS A 148 -34.41 -16.52 1.53
CA LYS A 148 -35.34 -16.03 2.54
C LYS A 148 -35.46 -14.51 2.53
N PHE A 149 -34.36 -13.80 2.37
CA PHE A 149 -34.34 -12.33 2.29
C PHE A 149 -35.09 -11.84 1.05
N ILE A 150 -34.79 -12.43 -0.13
CA ILE A 150 -35.43 -12.07 -1.39
C ILE A 150 -36.94 -12.30 -1.33
N SER A 151 -37.41 -13.42 -0.72
CA SER A 151 -38.84 -13.71 -0.60
C SER A 151 -39.62 -12.70 0.22
N GLN A 152 -38.95 -11.92 1.06
CA GLN A 152 -39.54 -10.86 1.91
C GLN A 152 -39.64 -9.51 1.19
N ILE A 153 -39.06 -9.38 -0.02
CA ILE A 153 -39.10 -8.13 -0.78
C ILE A 153 -40.45 -8.00 -1.48
N ASP A 154 -41.31 -7.12 -0.94
CA ASP A 154 -42.60 -6.80 -1.58
C ASP A 154 -42.44 -5.59 -2.51
N SER A 155 -42.03 -5.85 -3.75
CA SER A 155 -41.92 -4.84 -4.80
C SER A 155 -42.44 -5.40 -6.13
N PRO A 156 -43.46 -4.77 -6.74
CA PRO A 156 -43.97 -5.20 -8.04
C PRO A 156 -42.90 -5.25 -9.14
N LYS A 157 -41.93 -4.33 -9.10
CA LYS A 157 -40.82 -4.30 -10.05
C LYS A 157 -39.80 -5.42 -9.84
N ALA A 158 -39.65 -5.86 -8.60
CA ALA A 158 -38.70 -6.93 -8.25
C ALA A 158 -39.26 -8.33 -8.50
N LYS A 159 -40.60 -8.52 -8.47
CA LYS A 159 -41.26 -9.84 -8.65
C LYS A 159 -40.83 -10.52 -9.92
N VAL A 160 -40.80 -9.79 -11.04
CA VAL A 160 -40.38 -10.33 -12.35
C VAL A 160 -38.98 -10.95 -12.36
N ILE A 161 -38.08 -10.43 -11.48
CA ILE A 161 -36.71 -10.91 -11.38
C ILE A 161 -36.59 -11.99 -10.30
N ILE A 162 -37.39 -11.89 -9.24
CA ILE A 162 -37.32 -12.78 -8.06
C ILE A 162 -37.99 -14.14 -8.36
N GLU A 163 -39.14 -14.17 -9.07
CA GLU A 163 -39.88 -15.41 -9.36
C GLU A 163 -39.01 -16.51 -10.01
N PRO A 164 -38.13 -16.24 -10.99
CA PRO A 164 -37.26 -17.24 -11.56
C PRO A 164 -36.13 -17.74 -10.64
N LEU A 165 -35.88 -17.07 -9.48
CA LEU A 165 -34.80 -17.41 -8.55
C LEU A 165 -35.28 -18.26 -7.35
N GLN A 166 -36.59 -18.46 -7.23
CA GLN A 166 -37.23 -19.30 -6.21
C GLN A 166 -37.47 -20.72 -6.72
#